data_e840dd6f46f14f7f2411671ed0c39c54
#
_entry.id   e840dd6f46f14f7f2411671ed0c39c54
#
_cell.length_a   1.000
_cell.length_b   1.000
_cell.length_c   1.000
_cell.angle_alpha   90.00
_cell.angle_beta   90.00
_cell.angle_gamma   90.00
#
_symmetry.space_group_name_H-M   'P 1'
#
loop_
_entity.id
_entity.type
_entity.pdbx_description
1 polymer ?
#
loop_
_entity_poly.entity_id
_entity_poly.type
_entity_poly.pdbx_seq_one_letter_code
_entity_poly.pdbx_strand_id
1 'polypeptide(L)'
;MNYSGFYGHNYYAVKIKTERMFFMVEQDTVKLLRECDAGVKMGITSIDDVTEYVSNERFRELLRECREEHDKLDSEINRLLDEYHDDGKEPAAVAKSMSWLKTNVKLAFNESDETVADLMTDGCNMGVKSLNMYLNKYKAADEVSKDIAKRLINLEEKLAVDIRCYL
;
A
#
# COMPACT_ATOMS: atom_id res chain seq x y z
N MET A 1 39.72 12.65 44.33
CA MET A 1 38.50 11.93 44.00
C MET A 1 38.12 12.27 42.57
N ASN A 2 38.31 11.33 41.64
CA ASN A 2 38.06 11.58 40.21
C ASN A 2 36.59 11.24 39.85
N TYR A 3 35.78 12.26 39.58
CA TYR A 3 34.38 12.12 39.12
C TYR A 3 34.21 12.16 37.60
N SER A 4 35.26 11.99 36.81
CA SER A 4 35.19 12.13 35.32
C SER A 4 34.74 10.89 34.56
N GLY A 5 34.61 9.72 35.19
CA GLY A 5 34.29 8.46 34.50
C GLY A 5 32.80 8.14 34.32
N PHE A 6 31.92 8.72 35.13
CA PHE A 6 30.51 8.30 35.17
C PHE A 6 29.61 8.98 34.11
N TYR A 7 29.97 10.19 33.66
CA TYR A 7 29.22 10.95 32.65
C TYR A 7 29.49 10.48 31.22
N GLY A 8 30.70 9.99 30.94
CA GLY A 8 31.06 9.51 29.58
C GLY A 8 30.30 8.26 29.18
N HIS A 9 30.14 7.30 30.09
CA HIS A 9 29.49 6.00 29.79
C HIS A 9 28.00 6.15 29.48
N ASN A 10 27.33 7.06 30.17
CA ASN A 10 25.89 7.32 29.95
C ASN A 10 25.65 8.07 28.62
N TYR A 11 26.51 9.00 28.23
CA TYR A 11 26.43 9.74 26.97
C TYR A 11 26.56 8.82 25.75
N TYR A 12 27.54 7.91 25.72
CA TYR A 12 27.73 6.93 24.63
C TYR A 12 26.57 5.95 24.53
N ALA A 13 26.06 5.49 25.65
CA ALA A 13 24.90 4.57 25.68
C ALA A 13 23.63 5.23 25.12
N VAL A 14 23.38 6.51 25.47
CA VAL A 14 22.26 7.29 24.94
C VAL A 14 22.43 7.55 23.45
N LYS A 15 23.63 7.93 22.99
CA LYS A 15 23.94 8.18 21.58
C LYS A 15 23.69 6.92 20.72
N ILE A 16 24.23 5.75 21.14
CA ILE A 16 24.04 4.48 20.43
C ILE A 16 22.56 4.09 20.37
N LYS A 17 21.81 4.30 21.46
CA LYS A 17 20.37 4.01 21.49
C LYS A 17 19.58 4.91 20.53
N THR A 18 19.94 6.18 20.45
CA THR A 18 19.32 7.14 19.55
C THR A 18 19.61 6.80 18.07
N GLU A 19 20.86 6.50 17.72
CA GLU A 19 21.25 6.11 16.37
C GLU A 19 20.55 4.81 15.93
N ARG A 20 20.44 3.81 16.82
CA ARG A 20 19.69 2.58 16.55
C ARG A 20 18.22 2.84 16.34
N MET A 21 17.63 3.75 17.09
CA MET A 21 16.21 4.11 16.96
C MET A 21 15.96 4.81 15.60
N PHE A 22 16.80 5.76 15.21
CA PHE A 22 16.72 6.41 13.89
C PHE A 22 16.83 5.38 12.75
N PHE A 23 17.79 4.48 12.82
CA PHE A 23 17.97 3.43 11.82
C PHE A 23 16.75 2.48 11.73
N MET A 24 16.12 2.13 12.86
CA MET A 24 14.90 1.31 12.87
C MET A 24 13.71 2.06 12.25
N VAL A 25 13.55 3.35 12.55
CA VAL A 25 12.49 4.18 11.97
C VAL A 25 12.64 4.24 10.44
N GLU A 26 13.83 4.54 9.95
CA GLU A 26 14.11 4.60 8.52
C GLU A 26 13.84 3.25 7.82
N GLN A 27 14.31 2.14 8.38
CA GLN A 27 14.08 0.81 7.81
C GLN A 27 12.60 0.42 7.74
N ASP A 28 11.83 0.66 8.81
CA ASP A 28 10.42 0.33 8.83
C ASP A 28 9.62 1.27 7.90
N THR A 29 9.99 2.55 7.83
CA THR A 29 9.41 3.53 6.91
C THR A 29 9.57 3.09 5.46
N VAL A 30 10.79 2.80 5.01
CA VAL A 30 11.05 2.35 3.64
C VAL A 30 10.33 1.05 3.33
N LYS A 31 10.32 0.08 4.26
CA LYS A 31 9.58 -1.18 4.06
C LYS A 31 8.09 -0.96 3.93
N LEU A 32 7.49 -0.09 4.76
CA LEU A 32 6.06 0.21 4.69
C LEU A 32 5.73 0.90 3.36
N LEU A 33 6.52 1.90 2.95
CA LEU A 33 6.34 2.60 1.67
C LEU A 33 6.44 1.63 0.48
N ARG A 34 7.38 0.69 0.48
CA ARG A 34 7.48 -0.35 -0.56
C ARG A 34 6.25 -1.25 -0.65
N GLU A 35 5.65 -1.59 0.49
CA GLU A 35 4.41 -2.40 0.49
C GLU A 35 3.21 -1.57 0.00
N CYS A 36 3.15 -0.27 0.35
CA CYS A 36 2.15 0.65 -0.19
C CYS A 36 2.33 0.86 -1.69
N ASP A 37 3.56 1.04 -2.18
CA ASP A 37 3.90 1.15 -3.61
C ASP A 37 3.38 -0.07 -4.41
N ALA A 38 3.66 -1.28 -3.92
CA ALA A 38 3.15 -2.49 -4.54
C ALA A 38 1.62 -2.56 -4.53
N GLY A 39 0.98 -2.15 -3.43
CA GLY A 39 -0.48 -2.13 -3.28
C GLY A 39 -1.14 -1.15 -4.26
N VAL A 40 -0.65 0.08 -4.33
CA VAL A 40 -1.15 1.11 -5.26
C VAL A 40 -1.03 0.66 -6.71
N LYS A 41 0.15 0.19 -7.13
CA LYS A 41 0.37 -0.32 -8.50
C LYS A 41 -0.54 -1.49 -8.85
N MET A 42 -0.79 -2.37 -7.89
CA MET A 42 -1.73 -3.48 -8.06
C MET A 42 -3.16 -2.97 -8.20
N GLY A 43 -3.59 -2.00 -7.38
CA GLY A 43 -4.91 -1.37 -7.47
C GLY A 43 -5.14 -0.72 -8.83
N ILE A 44 -4.21 0.12 -9.30
CA ILE A 44 -4.26 0.77 -10.62
C ILE A 44 -4.43 -0.26 -11.73
N THR A 45 -3.54 -1.26 -11.76
CA THR A 45 -3.58 -2.30 -12.81
C THR A 45 -4.86 -3.12 -12.74
N SER A 46 -5.35 -3.44 -11.53
CA SER A 46 -6.59 -4.19 -11.35
C SER A 46 -7.79 -3.44 -11.89
N ILE A 47 -7.88 -2.13 -11.61
CA ILE A 47 -8.95 -1.27 -12.12
C ILE A 47 -8.85 -1.16 -13.65
N ASP A 48 -7.67 -0.92 -14.21
CA ASP A 48 -7.45 -0.81 -15.65
C ASP A 48 -7.84 -2.12 -16.37
N ASP A 49 -7.47 -3.28 -15.80
CA ASP A 49 -7.74 -4.61 -16.37
C ASP A 49 -9.25 -4.95 -16.39
N VAL A 50 -10.07 -4.40 -15.48
CA VAL A 50 -11.51 -4.76 -15.39
C VAL A 50 -12.45 -3.70 -15.97
N THR A 51 -12.02 -2.44 -16.14
CA THR A 51 -12.89 -1.33 -16.54
C THR A 51 -13.57 -1.55 -17.89
N GLU A 52 -12.91 -2.23 -18.85
CA GLU A 52 -13.49 -2.53 -20.16
C GLU A 52 -14.69 -3.50 -20.10
N TYR A 53 -14.78 -4.33 -19.05
CA TYR A 53 -15.86 -5.33 -18.86
C TYR A 53 -17.07 -4.75 -18.11
N VAL A 54 -16.99 -3.51 -17.60
CA VAL A 54 -18.09 -2.85 -16.89
C VAL A 54 -19.04 -2.20 -17.86
N SER A 55 -20.31 -2.61 -17.81
CA SER A 55 -21.38 -2.06 -18.67
C SER A 55 -22.04 -0.84 -18.04
N ASN A 56 -22.18 -0.80 -16.72
CA ASN A 56 -22.85 0.27 -15.98
C ASN A 56 -21.96 1.53 -15.89
N GLU A 57 -22.45 2.66 -16.40
CA GLU A 57 -21.67 3.91 -16.46
C GLU A 57 -21.32 4.45 -15.07
N ARG A 58 -22.22 4.32 -14.08
CA ARG A 58 -21.94 4.78 -12.71
C ARG A 58 -20.87 3.89 -12.04
N PHE A 59 -20.86 2.61 -12.32
CA PHE A 59 -19.83 1.72 -11.82
C PHE A 59 -18.47 2.04 -12.45
N ARG A 60 -18.45 2.27 -13.74
CA ARG A 60 -17.23 2.71 -14.46
C ARG A 60 -16.67 4.01 -13.88
N GLU A 61 -17.55 4.97 -13.54
CA GLU A 61 -17.16 6.22 -12.88
C GLU A 61 -16.53 5.98 -11.50
N LEU A 62 -17.11 5.11 -10.66
CA LEU A 62 -16.54 4.76 -9.34
C LEU A 62 -15.14 4.15 -9.46
N LEU A 63 -14.93 3.27 -10.44
CA LEU A 63 -13.61 2.70 -10.72
C LEU A 63 -12.61 3.78 -11.15
N ARG A 64 -13.01 4.70 -12.03
CA ARG A 64 -12.17 5.80 -12.49
C ARG A 64 -11.79 6.74 -11.34
N GLU A 65 -12.75 7.17 -10.52
CA GLU A 65 -12.50 7.99 -9.33
C GLU A 65 -11.49 7.32 -8.39
N CYS A 66 -11.67 6.03 -8.13
CA CYS A 66 -10.76 5.26 -7.30
C CYS A 66 -9.34 5.16 -7.90
N ARG A 67 -9.24 4.94 -9.23
CA ARG A 67 -7.97 4.91 -9.94
C ARG A 67 -7.21 6.23 -9.83
N GLU A 68 -7.90 7.37 -9.99
CA GLU A 68 -7.31 8.71 -9.85
C GLU A 68 -6.73 8.95 -8.45
N GLU A 69 -7.41 8.47 -7.40
CA GLU A 69 -6.89 8.56 -6.03
C GLU A 69 -5.67 7.66 -5.82
N HIS A 70 -5.64 6.48 -6.44
CA HIS A 70 -4.45 5.62 -6.46
C HIS A 70 -3.26 6.30 -7.14
N ASP A 71 -3.46 6.96 -8.29
CA ASP A 71 -2.39 7.70 -9.00
C ASP A 71 -1.79 8.83 -8.14
N LYS A 72 -2.62 9.51 -7.33
CA LYS A 72 -2.13 10.54 -6.39
C LYS A 72 -1.27 9.91 -5.29
N LEU A 73 -1.71 8.79 -4.73
CA LEU A 73 -0.94 8.05 -3.72
C LEU A 73 0.36 7.50 -4.30
N ASP A 74 0.35 6.95 -5.52
CA ASP A 74 1.55 6.47 -6.21
C ASP A 74 2.59 7.58 -6.36
N SER A 75 2.17 8.75 -6.80
CA SER A 75 3.05 9.92 -6.95
C SER A 75 3.67 10.37 -5.61
N GLU A 76 2.88 10.36 -4.54
CA GLU A 76 3.34 10.72 -3.20
C GLU A 76 4.33 9.67 -2.64
N ILE A 77 4.04 8.39 -2.81
CA ILE A 77 4.89 7.28 -2.39
C ILE A 77 6.23 7.31 -3.11
N ASN A 78 6.22 7.46 -4.45
CA ASN A 78 7.44 7.51 -5.25
C ASN A 78 8.33 8.69 -4.82
N ARG A 79 7.77 9.88 -4.59
CA ARG A 79 8.54 11.03 -4.07
C ARG A 79 9.20 10.73 -2.72
N LEU A 80 8.50 10.06 -1.81
CA LEU A 80 9.05 9.70 -0.50
C LEU A 80 10.13 8.63 -0.61
N LEU A 81 9.94 7.62 -1.47
CA LEU A 81 10.96 6.60 -1.73
C LEU A 81 12.23 7.21 -2.32
N ASP A 82 12.10 8.17 -3.23
CA ASP A 82 13.24 8.92 -3.80
C ASP A 82 14.04 9.67 -2.71
N GLU A 83 13.37 10.25 -1.70
CA GLU A 83 14.02 10.90 -0.55
C GLU A 83 14.88 9.92 0.27
N TYR A 84 14.50 8.64 0.29
CA TYR A 84 15.26 7.56 0.93
C TYR A 84 16.25 6.85 -0.03
N HIS A 85 16.39 7.34 -1.27
CA HIS A 85 17.19 6.69 -2.32
C HIS A 85 16.79 5.23 -2.57
N ASP A 86 15.49 4.97 -2.61
CA ASP A 86 14.91 3.65 -2.74
C ASP A 86 14.01 3.57 -3.98
N ASP A 87 14.23 2.56 -4.82
CA ASP A 87 13.51 2.34 -6.09
C ASP A 87 12.13 1.65 -5.91
N GLY A 88 11.65 1.54 -4.67
CA GLY A 88 10.40 0.88 -4.36
C GLY A 88 10.49 -0.65 -4.36
N LYS A 89 9.35 -1.33 -4.59
CA LYS A 89 9.30 -2.79 -4.59
C LYS A 89 9.71 -3.35 -5.95
N GLU A 90 10.51 -4.41 -5.94
CA GLU A 90 10.99 -5.09 -7.15
C GLU A 90 9.85 -5.45 -8.12
N PRO A 91 9.99 -5.17 -9.43
CA PRO A 91 8.96 -5.46 -10.43
C PRO A 91 8.48 -6.91 -10.44
N ALA A 92 9.37 -7.87 -10.14
CA ALA A 92 9.03 -9.29 -10.08
C ALA A 92 8.05 -9.64 -8.95
N ALA A 93 8.12 -8.95 -7.81
CA ALA A 93 7.21 -9.15 -6.69
C ALA A 93 5.81 -8.58 -7.00
N VAL A 94 5.75 -7.44 -7.68
CA VAL A 94 4.49 -6.83 -8.16
C VAL A 94 3.87 -7.72 -9.25
N ALA A 95 4.64 -8.15 -10.26
CA ALA A 95 4.16 -9.02 -11.34
C ALA A 95 3.58 -10.35 -10.84
N LYS A 96 4.13 -10.91 -9.76
CA LYS A 96 3.62 -12.14 -9.15
C LYS A 96 2.26 -11.95 -8.48
N SER A 97 2.04 -10.80 -7.82
CA SER A 97 0.74 -10.44 -7.22
C SER A 97 -0.33 -10.18 -8.29
N MET A 98 0.04 -9.54 -9.39
CA MET A 98 -0.85 -9.23 -10.51
C MET A 98 -1.26 -10.48 -11.33
N SER A 99 -0.46 -11.55 -11.31
CA SER A 99 -0.81 -12.78 -12.05
C SER A 99 -2.09 -13.43 -11.52
N TRP A 100 -2.44 -13.19 -10.25
CA TRP A 100 -3.69 -13.66 -9.66
C TRP A 100 -4.92 -13.02 -10.32
N LEU A 101 -4.93 -11.70 -10.49
CA LEU A 101 -6.05 -11.00 -11.12
C LEU A 101 -6.22 -11.45 -12.58
N LYS A 102 -5.14 -11.46 -13.36
CA LYS A 102 -5.19 -11.93 -14.77
C LYS A 102 -5.71 -13.36 -14.91
N THR A 103 -5.40 -14.23 -13.95
CA THR A 103 -5.90 -15.60 -13.93
C THR A 103 -7.39 -15.65 -13.63
N ASN A 104 -7.86 -14.84 -12.68
CA ASN A 104 -9.28 -14.82 -12.28
C ASN A 104 -10.16 -14.16 -13.35
N VAL A 105 -9.73 -13.04 -13.94
CA VAL A 105 -10.47 -12.38 -15.05
C VAL A 105 -10.57 -13.30 -16.28
N LYS A 106 -9.53 -14.06 -16.63
CA LYS A 106 -9.58 -15.02 -17.72
C LYS A 106 -10.49 -16.23 -17.44
N LEU A 107 -10.69 -16.58 -16.18
CA LEU A 107 -11.58 -17.68 -15.77
C LEU A 107 -13.04 -17.23 -15.63
N ALA A 108 -13.28 -15.92 -15.52
CA ALA A 108 -14.63 -15.35 -15.52
C ALA A 108 -15.19 -15.36 -16.96
N PHE A 109 -15.72 -16.49 -17.41
CA PHE A 109 -16.42 -16.63 -18.69
C PHE A 109 -17.69 -15.76 -18.80
N ASN A 110 -18.01 -14.97 -17.78
CA ASN A 110 -19.15 -14.07 -17.74
C ASN A 110 -18.66 -12.64 -17.50
N GLU A 111 -18.56 -11.87 -18.58
CA GLU A 111 -18.23 -10.45 -18.56
C GLU A 111 -19.47 -9.68 -18.09
N SER A 112 -19.63 -9.51 -16.77
CA SER A 112 -20.75 -8.81 -16.16
C SER A 112 -20.31 -7.88 -15.05
N ASP A 113 -21.10 -6.83 -14.80
CA ASP A 113 -20.88 -5.92 -13.70
C ASP A 113 -20.80 -6.67 -12.35
N GLU A 114 -21.60 -7.71 -12.14
CA GLU A 114 -21.57 -8.58 -10.96
C GLU A 114 -20.21 -9.28 -10.82
N THR A 115 -19.68 -9.87 -11.90
CA THR A 115 -18.38 -10.54 -11.86
C THR A 115 -17.24 -9.56 -11.54
N VAL A 116 -17.27 -8.37 -12.13
CA VAL A 116 -16.28 -7.33 -11.84
C VAL A 116 -16.40 -6.83 -10.40
N ALA A 117 -17.63 -6.63 -9.89
CA ALA A 117 -17.86 -6.22 -8.51
C ALA A 117 -17.36 -7.26 -7.50
N ASP A 118 -17.57 -8.54 -7.76
CA ASP A 118 -17.06 -9.64 -6.94
C ASP A 118 -15.53 -9.67 -6.88
N LEU A 119 -14.88 -9.65 -8.04
CA LEU A 119 -13.41 -9.61 -8.15
C LEU A 119 -12.81 -8.38 -7.46
N MET A 120 -13.38 -7.20 -7.68
CA MET A 120 -12.89 -5.97 -7.07
C MET A 120 -13.10 -5.94 -5.56
N THR A 121 -14.24 -6.48 -5.07
CA THR A 121 -14.51 -6.62 -3.64
C THR A 121 -13.48 -7.52 -2.97
N ASP A 122 -13.16 -8.66 -3.56
CA ASP A 122 -12.13 -9.58 -3.07
C ASP A 122 -10.75 -8.92 -3.07
N GLY A 123 -10.40 -8.21 -4.14
CA GLY A 123 -9.15 -7.46 -4.26
C GLY A 123 -9.01 -6.42 -3.14
N CYS A 124 -10.01 -5.57 -2.95
CA CYS A 124 -10.04 -4.55 -1.90
C CYS A 124 -9.90 -5.16 -0.49
N ASN A 125 -10.66 -6.21 -0.19
CA ASN A 125 -10.55 -6.91 1.10
C ASN A 125 -9.15 -7.46 1.35
N MET A 126 -8.50 -7.98 0.31
CA MET A 126 -7.14 -8.50 0.38
C MET A 126 -6.13 -7.37 0.58
N GLY A 127 -6.31 -6.22 -0.08
CA GLY A 127 -5.50 -5.00 0.10
C GLY A 127 -5.60 -4.47 1.53
N VAL A 128 -6.81 -4.26 2.04
CA VAL A 128 -7.08 -3.82 3.42
C VAL A 128 -6.41 -4.73 4.44
N LYS A 129 -6.58 -6.05 4.30
CA LYS A 129 -5.95 -7.03 5.19
C LYS A 129 -4.43 -6.94 5.17
N SER A 130 -3.83 -6.84 3.99
CA SER A 130 -2.38 -6.81 3.82
C SER A 130 -1.78 -5.53 4.39
N LEU A 131 -2.37 -4.37 4.12
CA LEU A 131 -1.93 -3.09 4.62
C LEU A 131 -2.01 -3.00 6.15
N ASN A 132 -3.10 -3.49 6.75
CA ASN A 132 -3.21 -3.59 8.22
C ASN A 132 -2.13 -4.51 8.81
N MET A 133 -1.82 -5.62 8.15
CA MET A 133 -0.72 -6.51 8.57
C MET A 133 0.63 -5.78 8.52
N TYR A 134 0.90 -4.97 7.48
CA TYR A 134 2.14 -4.21 7.36
C TYR A 134 2.24 -3.08 8.38
N LEU A 135 1.16 -2.35 8.67
CA LEU A 135 1.11 -1.37 9.76
C LEU A 135 1.45 -2.00 11.12
N ASN A 136 0.97 -3.22 11.37
CA ASN A 136 1.28 -3.96 12.58
C ASN A 136 2.72 -4.51 12.61
N LYS A 137 3.30 -4.78 11.46
CA LYS A 137 4.66 -5.31 11.31
C LYS A 137 5.71 -4.22 11.43
N TYR A 138 5.50 -3.08 10.75
CA TYR A 138 6.45 -1.97 10.66
C TYR A 138 6.10 -0.84 11.64
N LYS A 139 6.03 -1.18 12.93
CA LYS A 139 5.57 -0.29 14.00
C LYS A 139 6.43 0.96 14.19
N ALA A 140 7.72 0.86 13.90
CA ALA A 140 8.65 1.98 14.01
C ALA A 140 8.62 2.93 12.81
N ALA A 141 7.88 2.63 11.73
CA ALA A 141 7.70 3.51 10.59
C ALA A 141 7.22 4.90 11.03
N ASP A 142 7.59 5.93 10.28
CA ASP A 142 7.18 7.30 10.57
C ASP A 142 5.66 7.51 10.37
N GLU A 143 5.15 8.64 10.88
CA GLU A 143 3.71 8.91 10.81
C GLU A 143 3.25 9.25 9.39
N VAL A 144 4.14 9.76 8.52
CA VAL A 144 3.80 10.08 7.12
C VAL A 144 3.53 8.79 6.34
N SER A 145 4.42 7.81 6.42
CA SER A 145 4.24 6.51 5.74
C SER A 145 3.04 5.73 6.29
N LYS A 146 2.80 5.81 7.61
CA LYS A 146 1.60 5.23 8.22
C LYS A 146 0.31 5.91 7.77
N ASP A 147 0.32 7.22 7.57
CA ASP A 147 -0.84 7.96 7.04
C ASP A 147 -1.16 7.52 5.61
N ILE A 148 -0.15 7.38 4.75
CA ILE A 148 -0.33 6.85 3.40
C ILE A 148 -0.98 5.46 3.43
N ALA A 149 -0.48 4.55 4.26
CA ALA A 149 -1.05 3.21 4.38
C ALA A 149 -2.52 3.25 4.84
N LYS A 150 -2.88 4.14 5.79
CA LYS A 150 -4.26 4.32 6.26
C LYS A 150 -5.15 4.92 5.17
N ARG A 151 -4.66 5.88 4.41
CA ARG A 151 -5.40 6.48 3.28
C ARG A 151 -5.68 5.44 2.21
N LEU A 152 -4.72 4.60 1.89
CA LEU A 152 -4.90 3.50 0.95
C LEU A 152 -5.92 2.47 1.47
N ILE A 153 -5.88 2.10 2.77
CA ILE A 153 -6.89 1.26 3.40
C ILE A 153 -8.29 1.86 3.24
N ASN A 154 -8.44 3.16 3.57
CA ASN A 154 -9.74 3.83 3.46
C ASN A 154 -10.25 3.89 2.01
N LEU A 155 -9.36 4.04 1.04
CA LEU A 155 -9.71 4.05 -0.39
C LEU A 155 -10.24 2.69 -0.84
N GLU A 156 -9.57 1.60 -0.46
CA GLU A 156 -9.99 0.23 -0.73
C GLU A 156 -11.32 -0.12 -0.05
N GLU A 157 -11.47 0.23 1.24
CA GLU A 157 -12.72 0.03 1.98
C GLU A 157 -13.89 0.79 1.35
N LYS A 158 -13.64 2.03 0.93
CA LYS A 158 -14.64 2.87 0.26
C LYS A 158 -15.09 2.23 -1.04
N LEU A 159 -14.17 1.80 -1.91
CA LEU A 159 -14.52 1.16 -3.16
C LEU A 159 -15.35 -0.11 -2.91
N ALA A 160 -14.92 -0.99 -2.01
CA ALA A 160 -15.65 -2.21 -1.65
C ALA A 160 -17.08 -1.92 -1.16
N VAL A 161 -17.32 -0.80 -0.48
CA VAL A 161 -18.66 -0.37 -0.06
C VAL A 161 -19.47 0.16 -1.22
N ASP A 162 -18.88 1.03 -2.05
CA ASP A 162 -19.56 1.75 -3.12
C ASP A 162 -20.02 0.80 -4.24
N ILE A 163 -19.30 -0.30 -4.48
CA ILE A 163 -19.64 -1.28 -5.53
C ILE A 163 -20.56 -2.41 -5.09
N ARG A 164 -20.96 -2.50 -3.81
CA ARG A 164 -21.82 -3.59 -3.29
C ARG A 164 -23.16 -3.73 -4.00
N CYS A 165 -23.68 -2.66 -4.55
CA CYS A 165 -24.97 -2.69 -5.26
C CYS A 165 -24.90 -3.40 -6.62
N TYR A 166 -23.68 -3.77 -7.07
CA TYR A 166 -23.46 -4.51 -8.30
C TYR A 166 -23.15 -6.00 -8.09
N LEU A 167 -23.05 -6.45 -6.82
CA LEU A 167 -22.90 -7.87 -6.42
C LEU A 167 -24.16 -8.68 -6.66
#